data_7fd7158122e764447a0ff8b8be4480d3
#
_entry.id   7fd7158122e764447a0ff8b8be4480d3
#
_cell.length_a   1.000
_cell.length_b   1.000
_cell.length_c   1.000
_cell.angle_alpha   90.00
_cell.angle_beta   90.00
_cell.angle_gamma   90.00
#
_symmetry.space_group_name_H-M   'P 1'
#
loop_
_entity.id
_entity.type
_entity.pdbx_description
1 polymer ?
#
loop_
_entity_poly.entity_id
_entity_poly.type
_entity_poly.pdbx_seq_one_letter_code
_entity_poly.pdbx_strand_id
1 'polypeptide(L)'
;MSTTHNYTHASSHWLLGTLLNLTHQFLLIAMAGGLILIAPASAQSNEAPNTKTGSILGTVVDSNNDTIPNATVVLQNPVGDPLAVVTKDDGSFAFHDVTPGIAYPITVAAAGFAEWSSSVTVEPGQDKTLTDIKLRIVAAHRAVTVTYSSQEVAAQQLKAEEHQRVLGFIPNIYVTYEPHPEPLTTQMKFHLAYKGLTHPTFFAFEGMWAGVEQAAHTPDYRQGAEGYGLRFGANLASGASEALFGNAILPSLLHQDPRYFYHGSGTKGSRAWHAITAPFVCQGDNGKSQPNYSQWGGSLISASLSNTYYPSSDRGAGLVFRNFGTNMGLHVVLGLAQEFLLGKFTSRGTH
;
A
#
# COMPACT_ATOMS: atom_id res chain seq x y z
N MET A 1 -21.60 -67.39 8.77
CA MET A 1 -22.20 -66.41 7.87
C MET A 1 -21.52 -65.09 8.12
N SER A 2 -20.52 -64.83 7.32
CA SER A 2 -19.61 -63.68 7.46
C SER A 2 -20.10 -62.57 6.52
N THR A 3 -20.39 -61.38 7.04
CA THR A 3 -20.63 -60.20 6.23
C THR A 3 -19.48 -59.22 6.43
N THR A 4 -18.53 -59.24 5.52
CA THR A 4 -17.49 -58.28 5.35
C THR A 4 -18.07 -57.02 4.73
N HIS A 5 -18.03 -55.89 5.44
CA HIS A 5 -18.32 -54.55 4.89
C HIS A 5 -17.06 -53.99 4.25
N ASN A 6 -17.11 -53.87 2.93
CA ASN A 6 -16.14 -53.13 2.13
C ASN A 6 -16.34 -51.61 2.33
N TYR A 7 -15.37 -50.96 2.96
CA TYR A 7 -15.23 -49.50 2.86
C TYR A 7 -14.29 -49.19 1.69
N THR A 8 -14.87 -48.85 0.55
CA THR A 8 -14.13 -48.39 -0.63
C THR A 8 -14.00 -46.88 -0.65
N HIS A 9 -12.79 -46.42 -0.76
CA HIS A 9 -12.28 -45.22 -1.40
C HIS A 9 -13.32 -44.23 -2.03
N ALA A 10 -13.79 -43.26 -1.27
CA ALA A 10 -14.57 -42.14 -1.81
C ALA A 10 -14.10 -40.76 -1.36
N SER A 11 -12.96 -40.66 -0.66
CA SER A 11 -12.57 -39.39 0.02
C SER A 11 -11.56 -38.50 -0.70
N SER A 12 -10.92 -38.96 -1.78
CA SER A 12 -9.87 -38.15 -2.46
C SER A 12 -10.37 -37.29 -3.62
N HIS A 13 -11.47 -37.62 -4.22
CA HIS A 13 -12.02 -36.81 -5.35
C HIS A 13 -12.89 -35.62 -4.92
N TRP A 14 -13.38 -35.62 -3.67
CA TRP A 14 -14.23 -34.53 -3.15
C TRP A 14 -13.43 -33.28 -2.79
N LEU A 15 -12.22 -33.44 -2.28
CA LEU A 15 -11.37 -32.33 -1.85
C LEU A 15 -10.82 -31.50 -3.02
N LEU A 16 -10.48 -32.13 -4.14
CA LEU A 16 -10.07 -31.41 -5.35
C LEU A 16 -11.24 -30.70 -6.04
N GLY A 17 -12.43 -31.30 -6.05
CA GLY A 17 -13.61 -30.72 -6.68
C GLY A 17 -14.14 -29.47 -5.95
N THR A 18 -14.09 -29.48 -4.60
CA THR A 18 -14.53 -28.31 -3.81
C THR A 18 -13.55 -27.16 -3.83
N LEU A 19 -12.24 -27.42 -3.82
CA LEU A 19 -11.21 -26.38 -3.97
C LEU A 19 -11.25 -25.74 -5.36
N LEU A 20 -11.40 -26.53 -6.42
CA LEU A 20 -11.54 -26.00 -7.79
C LEU A 20 -12.85 -25.22 -8.00
N ASN A 21 -13.97 -25.65 -7.39
CA ASN A 21 -15.24 -24.92 -7.51
C ASN A 21 -15.23 -23.61 -6.74
N LEU A 22 -14.63 -23.56 -5.54
CA LEU A 22 -14.51 -22.30 -4.78
C LEU A 22 -13.59 -21.30 -5.49
N THR A 23 -12.47 -21.75 -6.02
CA THR A 23 -11.56 -20.87 -6.78
C THR A 23 -12.18 -20.41 -8.12
N HIS A 24 -12.97 -21.26 -8.79
CA HIS A 24 -13.68 -20.87 -10.02
C HIS A 24 -14.79 -19.86 -9.76
N GLN A 25 -15.54 -19.99 -8.66
CA GLN A 25 -16.60 -19.05 -8.29
C GLN A 25 -16.03 -17.70 -7.83
N PHE A 26 -14.90 -17.68 -7.10
CA PHE A 26 -14.22 -16.43 -6.74
C PHE A 26 -13.59 -15.73 -7.96
N LEU A 27 -13.06 -16.48 -8.91
CA LEU A 27 -12.50 -15.93 -10.15
C LEU A 27 -13.61 -15.32 -11.03
N LEU A 28 -14.79 -15.95 -11.10
CA LEU A 28 -15.94 -15.46 -11.87
C LEU A 28 -16.57 -14.21 -11.24
N ILE A 29 -16.63 -14.10 -9.92
CA ILE A 29 -17.12 -12.90 -9.24
C ILE A 29 -16.13 -11.72 -9.40
N ALA A 30 -14.83 -12.00 -9.36
CA ALA A 30 -13.81 -10.97 -9.65
C ALA A 30 -13.80 -10.54 -11.13
N MET A 31 -14.17 -11.43 -12.07
CA MET A 31 -14.28 -11.11 -13.49
C MET A 31 -15.60 -10.42 -13.86
N ALA A 32 -16.72 -10.72 -13.18
CA ALA A 32 -18.00 -10.07 -13.46
C ALA A 32 -18.06 -8.61 -13.04
N GLY A 33 -17.24 -8.18 -12.06
CA GLY A 33 -17.10 -6.77 -11.68
C GLY A 33 -16.20 -5.94 -12.61
N GLY A 34 -15.45 -6.58 -13.53
CA GLY A 34 -14.49 -5.93 -14.42
C GLY A 34 -14.95 -5.65 -15.85
N LEU A 35 -16.18 -6.05 -16.21
CA LEU A 35 -16.61 -6.04 -17.62
C LEU A 35 -17.54 -4.88 -18.00
N ILE A 36 -17.44 -3.73 -17.35
CA ILE A 36 -18.14 -2.52 -17.80
C ILE A 36 -17.10 -1.42 -18.05
N LEU A 37 -17.02 -0.99 -19.33
CA LEU A 37 -16.28 0.12 -19.92
C LEU A 37 -14.91 -0.24 -20.54
N ILE A 38 -14.94 -0.99 -21.64
CA ILE A 38 -13.95 -0.79 -22.69
C ILE A 38 -14.67 -0.06 -23.83
N ALA A 39 -14.60 1.27 -23.80
CA ALA A 39 -14.81 2.06 -25.01
C ALA A 39 -13.58 1.91 -25.91
N PRO A 40 -13.73 1.75 -27.23
CA PRO A 40 -12.59 1.73 -28.13
C PRO A 40 -11.94 3.11 -28.14
N ALA A 41 -10.74 3.20 -27.58
CA ALA A 41 -9.90 4.37 -27.78
C ALA A 41 -9.46 4.38 -29.23
N SER A 42 -9.96 5.34 -30.00
CA SER A 42 -9.45 5.67 -31.32
C SER A 42 -7.96 5.97 -31.19
N ALA A 43 -7.14 5.20 -31.90
CA ALA A 43 -5.72 5.47 -32.04
C ALA A 43 -5.56 6.78 -32.79
N GLN A 44 -5.37 7.89 -32.09
CA GLN A 44 -4.77 9.08 -32.65
C GLN A 44 -3.28 8.79 -32.81
N SER A 45 -2.82 8.75 -34.05
CA SER A 45 -1.42 8.78 -34.40
C SER A 45 -0.82 10.07 -33.84
N ASN A 46 -0.11 9.96 -32.72
CA ASN A 46 0.77 11.03 -32.29
C ASN A 46 1.96 11.07 -33.26
N GLU A 47 1.88 11.97 -34.20
CA GLU A 47 3.05 12.54 -34.89
C GLU A 47 3.92 13.11 -33.75
N ALA A 48 5.14 12.60 -33.60
CA ALA A 48 6.08 13.07 -32.61
C ALA A 48 6.30 14.57 -32.84
N PRO A 49 6.00 15.46 -31.88
CA PRO A 49 6.23 16.88 -32.07
C PRO A 49 7.73 17.08 -32.23
N ASN A 50 8.12 17.78 -33.29
CA ASN A 50 9.46 18.30 -33.52
C ASN A 50 9.72 19.37 -32.44
N THR A 51 10.01 18.93 -31.23
CA THR A 51 10.15 19.78 -30.05
C THR A 51 11.56 20.37 -30.06
N LYS A 52 11.69 21.56 -30.62
CA LYS A 52 12.89 22.37 -30.36
C LYS A 52 12.99 22.55 -28.84
N THR A 53 14.10 22.14 -28.27
CA THR A 53 14.40 22.40 -26.85
C THR A 53 14.42 23.90 -26.58
N GLY A 54 14.08 24.32 -25.37
CA GLY A 54 14.18 25.71 -24.93
C GLY A 54 15.32 25.91 -23.94
N SER A 55 15.49 27.14 -23.49
CA SER A 55 16.47 27.49 -22.46
C SER A 55 15.82 28.27 -21.33
N ILE A 56 16.36 28.12 -20.11
CA ILE A 56 15.98 28.92 -18.94
C ILE A 56 17.20 29.73 -18.52
N LEU A 57 17.06 31.05 -18.57
CA LEU A 57 18.09 32.00 -18.18
C LEU A 57 17.60 32.79 -16.95
N GLY A 58 18.49 33.23 -16.10
CA GLY A 58 18.11 34.07 -14.97
C GLY A 58 19.28 34.74 -14.29
N THR A 59 18.95 35.67 -13.40
CA THR A 59 19.91 36.33 -12.52
C THR A 59 19.39 36.27 -11.09
N VAL A 60 20.23 35.85 -10.18
CA VAL A 60 19.92 35.78 -8.75
C VAL A 60 20.44 37.05 -8.06
N VAL A 61 19.53 37.73 -7.36
CA VAL A 61 19.86 38.95 -6.61
C VAL A 61 19.38 38.87 -5.15
N ASP A 62 19.90 39.72 -4.32
CA ASP A 62 19.40 39.94 -2.95
C ASP A 62 18.25 40.95 -2.87
N SER A 63 17.80 41.30 -1.67
CA SER A 63 16.75 42.27 -1.42
C SER A 63 17.10 43.67 -1.88
N ASN A 64 18.38 44.00 -2.04
CA ASN A 64 18.91 45.28 -2.49
C ASN A 64 19.16 45.34 -4.00
N ASN A 65 18.90 44.26 -4.73
CA ASN A 65 19.23 44.00 -6.13
C ASN A 65 20.74 43.80 -6.39
N ASP A 66 21.54 43.50 -5.37
CA ASP A 66 22.91 43.10 -5.55
C ASP A 66 22.99 41.65 -6.03
N THR A 67 23.85 41.35 -7.00
CA THR A 67 23.97 40.00 -7.59
C THR A 67 24.59 39.01 -6.61
N ILE A 68 24.07 37.79 -6.61
CA ILE A 68 24.55 36.74 -5.72
C ILE A 68 25.36 35.70 -6.53
N PRO A 69 26.68 35.71 -6.45
CA PRO A 69 27.54 34.69 -7.05
C PRO A 69 27.51 33.38 -6.25
N ASN A 70 27.87 32.28 -6.89
CA ASN A 70 27.97 30.95 -6.27
C ASN A 70 26.67 30.44 -5.61
N ALA A 71 25.50 30.95 -6.02
CA ALA A 71 24.23 30.36 -5.63
C ALA A 71 23.98 29.08 -6.44
N THR A 72 23.54 28.03 -5.78
CA THR A 72 23.15 26.77 -6.43
C THR A 72 21.73 26.88 -6.93
N VAL A 73 21.54 26.70 -8.23
CA VAL A 73 20.22 26.67 -8.88
C VAL A 73 19.95 25.22 -9.30
N VAL A 74 18.88 24.64 -8.82
CA VAL A 74 18.46 23.26 -9.13
C VAL A 74 17.13 23.30 -9.88
N LEU A 75 17.12 22.70 -11.07
CA LEU A 75 15.92 22.48 -11.87
C LEU A 75 15.51 21.01 -11.72
N GLN A 76 14.39 20.75 -11.06
CA GLN A 76 13.86 19.39 -10.87
C GLN A 76 13.26 18.91 -12.20
N ASN A 77 13.84 17.88 -12.77
CA ASN A 77 13.32 17.26 -13.98
C ASN A 77 12.28 16.18 -13.63
N PRO A 78 10.98 16.35 -13.95
CA PRO A 78 9.95 15.37 -13.62
C PRO A 78 10.13 13.99 -14.30
N VAL A 79 10.96 13.92 -15.34
CA VAL A 79 11.14 12.71 -16.19
C VAL A 79 12.57 12.16 -16.10
N GLY A 80 13.51 12.87 -15.44
CA GLY A 80 14.93 12.50 -15.37
C GLY A 80 15.64 13.04 -14.14
N ASP A 81 16.96 13.01 -14.17
CA ASP A 81 17.78 13.55 -13.09
C ASP A 81 17.64 15.07 -12.97
N PRO A 82 17.72 15.64 -11.75
CA PRO A 82 17.72 17.08 -11.55
C PRO A 82 18.97 17.71 -12.18
N LEU A 83 18.78 18.87 -12.83
CA LEU A 83 19.89 19.67 -13.36
C LEU A 83 20.27 20.70 -12.33
N ALA A 84 21.57 20.84 -12.05
CA ALA A 84 22.10 21.83 -11.12
C ALA A 84 23.19 22.67 -11.80
N VAL A 85 23.10 24.00 -11.60
CA VAL A 85 24.11 24.96 -12.05
C VAL A 85 24.43 25.92 -10.91
N VAL A 86 25.61 26.55 -10.96
CA VAL A 86 26.02 27.56 -10.01
C VAL A 86 26.05 28.92 -10.71
N THR A 87 25.54 29.96 -10.04
CA THR A 87 25.56 31.31 -10.61
C THR A 87 26.98 31.85 -10.76
N LYS A 88 27.21 32.58 -11.84
CA LYS A 88 28.48 33.25 -12.14
C LYS A 88 28.69 34.46 -11.22
N ASP A 89 29.82 35.16 -11.40
CA ASP A 89 30.15 36.35 -10.62
C ASP A 89 29.13 37.50 -10.79
N ASP A 90 28.43 37.57 -11.92
CA ASP A 90 27.35 38.49 -12.21
C ASP A 90 25.96 38.00 -11.74
N GLY A 91 25.90 36.89 -10.98
CA GLY A 91 24.67 36.27 -10.52
C GLY A 91 23.90 35.53 -11.60
N SER A 92 24.37 35.44 -12.84
CA SER A 92 23.68 34.83 -13.96
C SER A 92 23.81 33.30 -13.95
N PHE A 93 22.76 32.64 -14.46
CA PHE A 93 22.77 31.18 -14.72
C PHE A 93 22.00 30.85 -16.00
N ALA A 94 22.25 29.66 -16.56
CA ALA A 94 21.55 29.17 -17.75
C ALA A 94 21.40 27.65 -17.71
N PHE A 95 20.20 27.17 -18.06
CA PHE A 95 19.93 25.78 -18.40
C PHE A 95 19.61 25.72 -19.90
N HIS A 96 20.30 24.87 -20.62
CA HIS A 96 20.08 24.63 -22.05
C HIS A 96 19.39 23.28 -22.24
N ASP A 97 18.81 23.05 -23.41
CA ASP A 97 18.18 21.81 -23.81
C ASP A 97 17.02 21.35 -22.90
N VAL A 98 16.25 22.32 -22.38
CA VAL A 98 15.08 22.04 -21.55
C VAL A 98 13.90 21.58 -22.41
N THR A 99 13.28 20.45 -22.05
CA THR A 99 12.12 19.91 -22.77
C THR A 99 10.91 20.84 -22.60
N PRO A 100 10.29 21.33 -23.68
CA PRO A 100 9.17 22.25 -23.58
C PRO A 100 7.87 21.58 -23.12
N GLY A 101 6.93 22.37 -22.61
CA GLY A 101 5.59 21.93 -22.25
C GLY A 101 5.49 21.26 -20.87
N ILE A 102 6.60 21.17 -20.13
CA ILE A 102 6.65 20.57 -18.78
C ILE A 102 6.86 21.70 -17.75
N ALA A 103 6.18 21.62 -16.62
CA ALA A 103 6.41 22.51 -15.50
C ALA A 103 7.60 21.97 -14.66
N TYR A 104 8.66 22.75 -14.58
CA TYR A 104 9.87 22.42 -13.82
C TYR A 104 9.87 23.18 -12.50
N PRO A 105 9.84 22.52 -11.34
CA PRO A 105 10.19 23.14 -10.09
C PRO A 105 11.65 23.59 -10.12
N ILE A 106 11.89 24.87 -9.80
CA ILE A 106 13.22 25.46 -9.71
C ILE A 106 13.46 25.94 -8.29
N THR A 107 14.62 25.65 -7.76
CA THR A 107 15.04 26.00 -6.40
C THR A 107 16.37 26.71 -6.45
N VAL A 108 16.53 27.80 -5.70
CA VAL A 108 17.77 28.56 -5.59
C VAL A 108 18.19 28.66 -4.13
N ALA A 109 19.41 28.24 -3.84
CA ALA A 109 20.01 28.27 -2.51
C ALA A 109 21.39 28.94 -2.53
N ALA A 110 21.62 29.84 -1.57
CA ALA A 110 22.93 30.47 -1.35
C ALA A 110 23.23 30.55 0.14
N ALA A 111 24.51 30.47 0.50
CA ALA A 111 24.93 30.54 1.90
C ALA A 111 24.52 31.88 2.54
N GLY A 112 23.78 31.81 3.65
CA GLY A 112 23.29 33.01 4.37
C GLY A 112 21.94 33.55 3.86
N PHE A 113 21.34 32.93 2.85
CA PHE A 113 20.06 33.32 2.28
C PHE A 113 19.00 32.24 2.46
N ALA A 114 17.74 32.66 2.55
CA ALA A 114 16.59 31.74 2.51
C ALA A 114 16.47 31.15 1.11
N GLU A 115 16.16 29.87 1.06
CA GLU A 115 15.89 29.17 -0.18
C GLU A 115 14.69 29.80 -0.89
N TRP A 116 14.82 30.02 -2.19
CA TRP A 116 13.76 30.51 -3.06
C TRP A 116 13.32 29.38 -3.99
N SER A 117 12.03 29.23 -4.18
CA SER A 117 11.47 28.20 -5.07
C SER A 117 10.34 28.77 -5.91
N SER A 118 10.23 28.26 -7.14
CA SER A 118 9.16 28.58 -8.09
C SER A 118 8.94 27.44 -9.06
N SER A 119 8.03 27.62 -10.02
CA SER A 119 7.84 26.68 -11.12
C SER A 119 7.91 27.43 -12.44
N VAL A 120 8.62 26.87 -13.41
CA VAL A 120 8.80 27.45 -14.74
C VAL A 120 8.40 26.47 -15.83
N THR A 121 7.68 26.97 -16.85
CA THR A 121 7.35 26.21 -18.07
C THR A 121 7.97 26.94 -19.25
N VAL A 122 8.57 26.18 -20.18
CA VAL A 122 9.22 26.69 -21.40
C VAL A 122 8.43 26.24 -22.61
N GLU A 123 8.22 27.12 -23.56
CA GLU A 123 7.60 26.79 -24.86
C GLU A 123 8.66 26.26 -25.86
N PRO A 124 8.27 25.53 -26.91
CA PRO A 124 9.20 25.02 -27.90
C PRO A 124 10.08 26.12 -28.55
N GLY A 125 11.40 26.02 -28.35
CA GLY A 125 12.38 26.99 -28.88
C GLY A 125 12.44 28.32 -28.15
N GLN A 126 11.84 28.43 -26.97
CA GLN A 126 11.79 29.65 -26.16
C GLN A 126 13.01 29.77 -25.24
N ASP A 127 13.62 30.95 -25.18
CA ASP A 127 14.54 31.37 -24.12
C ASP A 127 13.75 32.08 -23.04
N LYS A 128 13.44 31.38 -21.95
CA LYS A 128 12.69 31.88 -20.79
C LYS A 128 13.62 32.57 -19.81
N THR A 129 13.46 33.90 -19.63
CA THR A 129 14.24 34.64 -18.65
C THR A 129 13.47 34.79 -17.34
N LEU A 130 14.10 34.43 -16.24
CA LEU A 130 13.61 34.62 -14.88
C LEU A 130 14.24 35.88 -14.27
N THR A 131 13.44 36.91 -14.06
CA THR A 131 13.91 38.24 -13.59
C THR A 131 13.63 38.49 -12.10
N ASP A 132 12.81 37.66 -11.45
CA ASP A 132 12.29 37.90 -10.10
C ASP A 132 12.89 36.98 -9.03
N ILE A 133 14.12 36.47 -9.22
CA ILE A 133 14.78 35.61 -8.25
C ILE A 133 15.49 36.50 -7.20
N LYS A 134 14.73 36.82 -6.15
CA LYS A 134 15.23 37.59 -5.01
C LYS A 134 15.40 36.75 -3.77
N LEU A 135 16.64 36.52 -3.33
CA LEU A 135 16.92 35.85 -2.09
C LEU A 135 16.86 36.82 -0.92
N ARG A 136 16.25 36.35 0.17
CA ARG A 136 16.21 37.11 1.42
C ARG A 136 17.30 36.59 2.36
N ILE A 137 18.01 37.52 3.01
CA ILE A 137 18.99 37.13 4.05
C ILE A 137 18.23 36.37 5.16
N VAL A 138 18.69 35.19 5.49
CA VAL A 138 18.25 34.52 6.71
C VAL A 138 18.85 35.28 7.87
N ALA A 139 18.08 36.16 8.52
CA ALA A 139 18.44 36.60 9.86
C ALA A 139 18.67 35.33 10.68
N ALA A 140 19.87 35.18 11.29
CA ALA A 140 20.35 33.95 11.91
C ALA A 140 19.31 33.35 12.88
N HIS A 141 18.35 32.69 12.33
CA HIS A 141 17.49 31.77 13.07
C HIS A 141 18.38 30.52 13.23
N ARG A 142 18.80 30.23 14.47
CA ARG A 142 19.28 28.91 14.81
C ARG A 142 18.36 27.92 14.08
N ALA A 143 18.88 27.24 13.10
CA ALA A 143 18.20 26.08 12.56
C ALA A 143 17.99 25.12 13.75
N VAL A 144 16.82 25.15 14.32
CA VAL A 144 16.39 24.09 15.21
C VAL A 144 16.20 22.90 14.27
N THR A 145 17.24 22.13 14.13
CA THR A 145 17.15 20.81 13.52
C THR A 145 16.25 20.03 14.46
N VAL A 146 14.96 20.00 14.15
CA VAL A 146 14.03 19.11 14.83
C VAL A 146 14.40 17.71 14.36
N THR A 147 15.29 17.08 15.09
CA THR A 147 15.58 15.65 14.91
C THR A 147 14.38 14.92 15.51
N TYR A 148 13.43 14.54 14.66
CA TYR A 148 12.37 13.65 15.09
C TYR A 148 12.98 12.31 15.49
N SER A 149 12.56 11.76 16.61
CA SER A 149 12.92 10.38 16.95
C SER A 149 12.23 9.43 15.96
N SER A 150 12.83 8.26 15.71
CA SER A 150 12.18 7.23 14.86
C SER A 150 10.75 6.91 15.30
N GLN A 151 10.46 7.01 16.60
CA GLN A 151 9.10 6.80 17.12
C GLN A 151 8.12 7.92 16.72
N GLU A 152 8.57 9.18 16.70
CA GLU A 152 7.73 10.29 16.25
C GLU A 152 7.45 10.21 14.75
N VAL A 153 8.45 9.85 13.96
CA VAL A 153 8.27 9.60 12.51
C VAL A 153 7.31 8.45 12.29
N ALA A 154 7.50 7.31 12.98
CA ALA A 154 6.58 6.17 12.92
C ALA A 154 5.14 6.57 13.29
N ALA A 155 4.97 7.42 14.32
CA ALA A 155 3.64 7.90 14.73
C ALA A 155 2.98 8.80 13.68
N GLN A 156 3.75 9.66 13.01
CA GLN A 156 3.24 10.50 11.91
C GLN A 156 2.86 9.65 10.70
N GLN A 157 3.70 8.71 10.30
CA GLN A 157 3.43 7.77 9.20
C GLN A 157 2.18 6.94 9.50
N LEU A 158 2.08 6.38 10.71
CA LEU A 158 0.90 5.64 11.14
C LEU A 158 -0.38 6.48 11.07
N LYS A 159 -0.31 7.74 11.53
CA LYS A 159 -1.46 8.66 11.46
C LYS A 159 -1.88 8.91 10.01
N ALA A 160 -0.94 9.04 9.08
CA ALA A 160 -1.25 9.18 7.65
C ALA A 160 -1.89 7.89 7.09
N GLU A 161 -1.36 6.71 7.45
CA GLU A 161 -1.91 5.41 7.07
C GLU A 161 -3.34 5.22 7.59
N GLU A 162 -3.63 5.67 8.82
CA GLU A 162 -4.97 5.62 9.42
C GLU A 162 -6.01 6.46 8.67
N HIS A 163 -5.60 7.48 7.92
CA HIS A 163 -6.48 8.31 7.11
C HIS A 163 -6.65 7.79 5.68
N GLN A 164 -5.91 6.76 5.28
CA GLN A 164 -6.03 6.17 3.96
C GLN A 164 -7.40 5.52 3.77
N ARG A 165 -8.03 5.79 2.63
CA ARG A 165 -9.35 5.22 2.27
C ARG A 165 -9.34 4.76 0.82
N VAL A 166 -9.74 3.52 0.59
CA VAL A 166 -10.09 3.03 -0.74
C VAL A 166 -11.49 3.53 -1.08
N LEU A 167 -11.66 4.10 -2.28
CA LEU A 167 -12.93 4.68 -2.74
C LEU A 167 -13.51 5.73 -1.77
N GLY A 168 -12.68 6.34 -0.92
CA GLY A 168 -13.08 7.37 0.01
C GLY A 168 -13.71 6.91 1.33
N PHE A 169 -14.06 5.63 1.49
CA PHE A 169 -14.76 5.14 2.69
C PHE A 169 -14.20 3.84 3.30
N ILE A 170 -13.57 2.95 2.54
CA ILE A 170 -12.99 1.70 3.05
C ILE A 170 -11.61 2.00 3.64
N PRO A 171 -11.33 1.69 4.93
CA PRO A 171 -10.02 1.92 5.52
C PRO A 171 -8.95 1.03 4.88
N ASN A 172 -7.75 1.59 4.69
CA ASN A 172 -6.59 0.88 4.15
C ASN A 172 -5.40 0.96 5.12
N ILE A 173 -5.66 0.71 6.40
CA ILE A 173 -4.76 1.00 7.52
C ILE A 173 -3.58 0.01 7.67
N TYR A 174 -3.64 -1.14 7.02
CA TYR A 174 -2.56 -2.14 7.04
C TYR A 174 -1.67 -2.10 5.79
N VAL A 175 -1.69 -1.00 5.05
CA VAL A 175 -0.87 -0.83 3.85
C VAL A 175 -0.03 0.42 3.98
N THR A 176 1.28 0.26 3.87
CA THR A 176 2.19 1.38 3.79
C THR A 176 2.61 1.66 2.34
N TYR A 177 2.59 2.93 1.97
CA TYR A 177 3.07 3.44 0.68
C TYR A 177 4.42 4.14 0.82
N GLU A 178 4.93 4.24 2.06
CA GLU A 178 6.25 4.81 2.31
C GLU A 178 7.34 3.86 1.81
N PRO A 179 8.33 4.37 1.04
CA PRO A 179 9.44 3.54 0.56
C PRO A 179 10.30 2.98 1.69
N HIS A 180 10.47 3.74 2.76
CA HIS A 180 11.26 3.41 3.94
C HIS A 180 10.47 3.73 5.21
N PRO A 181 9.43 2.95 5.53
CA PRO A 181 8.63 3.23 6.71
C PRO A 181 9.42 2.88 7.98
N GLU A 182 9.26 3.71 8.99
CA GLU A 182 9.79 3.40 10.32
C GLU A 182 9.03 2.21 10.94
N PRO A 183 9.72 1.37 11.71
CA PRO A 183 9.11 0.21 12.34
C PRO A 183 8.07 0.63 13.39
N LEU A 184 6.96 -0.11 13.43
CA LEU A 184 5.91 0.13 14.39
C LEU A 184 6.31 -0.35 15.79
N THR A 185 6.05 0.46 16.81
CA THR A 185 6.17 0.02 18.21
C THR A 185 5.07 -1.02 18.54
N THR A 186 5.29 -1.81 19.58
CA THR A 186 4.26 -2.74 20.09
C THR A 186 2.91 -2.05 20.30
N GLN A 187 2.91 -0.86 20.91
CA GLN A 187 1.68 -0.10 21.13
C GLN A 187 0.97 0.26 19.82
N MET A 188 1.72 0.64 18.80
CA MET A 188 1.16 0.96 17.48
C MET A 188 0.58 -0.27 16.77
N LYS A 189 1.22 -1.45 16.89
CA LYS A 189 0.71 -2.73 16.36
C LYS A 189 -0.63 -3.08 16.99
N PHE A 190 -0.75 -2.97 18.32
CA PHE A 190 -2.03 -3.16 19.03
C PHE A 190 -3.08 -2.11 18.67
N HIS A 191 -2.67 -0.87 18.49
CA HIS A 191 -3.57 0.21 18.09
C HIS A 191 -4.17 -0.04 16.69
N LEU A 192 -3.36 -0.49 15.71
CA LEU A 192 -3.84 -0.88 14.39
C LEU A 192 -4.83 -2.05 14.47
N ALA A 193 -4.50 -3.09 15.25
CA ALA A 193 -5.41 -4.23 15.44
C ALA A 193 -6.75 -3.77 16.03
N TYR A 194 -6.72 -2.94 17.07
CA TYR A 194 -7.92 -2.38 17.66
C TYR A 194 -8.75 -1.58 16.65
N LYS A 195 -8.11 -0.67 15.90
CA LYS A 195 -8.80 0.13 14.87
C LYS A 195 -9.42 -0.74 13.78
N GLY A 196 -8.70 -1.76 13.32
CA GLY A 196 -9.23 -2.70 12.34
C GLY A 196 -10.47 -3.42 12.83
N LEU A 197 -10.41 -3.95 14.06
CA LEU A 197 -11.50 -4.72 14.68
C LEU A 197 -12.74 -3.89 15.01
N THR A 198 -12.57 -2.62 15.37
CA THR A 198 -13.69 -1.73 15.73
C THR A 198 -14.28 -0.99 14.54
N HIS A 199 -13.67 -1.09 13.35
CA HIS A 199 -14.17 -0.39 12.18
C HIS A 199 -15.42 -1.08 11.61
N PRO A 200 -16.47 -0.33 11.20
CA PRO A 200 -17.70 -0.92 10.67
C PRO A 200 -17.50 -1.86 9.47
N THR A 201 -16.47 -1.64 8.65
CA THR A 201 -16.16 -2.50 7.50
C THR A 201 -15.74 -3.91 7.91
N PHE A 202 -15.15 -4.10 9.09
CA PHE A 202 -14.85 -5.43 9.62
C PHE A 202 -16.15 -6.22 9.80
N PHE A 203 -17.13 -5.66 10.48
CA PHE A 203 -18.43 -6.30 10.69
C PHE A 203 -19.18 -6.53 9.37
N ALA A 204 -19.10 -5.57 8.44
CA ALA A 204 -19.72 -5.71 7.13
C ALA A 204 -19.09 -6.86 6.31
N PHE A 205 -17.75 -6.99 6.35
CA PHE A 205 -17.03 -8.07 5.68
C PHE A 205 -17.38 -9.43 6.26
N GLU A 206 -17.34 -9.56 7.59
CA GLU A 206 -17.68 -10.83 8.25
C GLU A 206 -19.15 -11.22 8.07
N GLY A 207 -20.06 -10.23 8.03
CA GLY A 207 -21.45 -10.46 7.70
C GLY A 207 -21.66 -10.90 6.26
N MET A 208 -21.00 -10.28 5.30
CA MET A 208 -21.02 -10.70 3.89
C MET A 208 -20.47 -12.13 3.75
N TRP A 209 -19.35 -12.42 4.41
CA TRP A 209 -18.75 -13.75 4.37
C TRP A 209 -19.68 -14.81 4.97
N ALA A 210 -20.31 -14.52 6.10
CA ALA A 210 -21.35 -15.41 6.69
C ALA A 210 -22.52 -15.68 5.72
N GLY A 211 -22.89 -14.68 4.90
CA GLY A 211 -23.87 -14.85 3.84
C GLY A 211 -23.41 -15.80 2.73
N VAL A 212 -22.17 -15.72 2.31
CA VAL A 212 -21.55 -16.64 1.35
C VAL A 212 -21.52 -18.07 1.92
N GLU A 213 -21.09 -18.24 3.16
CA GLU A 213 -21.07 -19.52 3.86
C GLU A 213 -22.48 -20.11 4.03
N GLN A 214 -23.45 -19.25 4.32
CA GLN A 214 -24.88 -19.65 4.40
C GLN A 214 -25.37 -20.19 3.06
N ALA A 215 -25.07 -19.50 1.96
CA ALA A 215 -25.44 -19.94 0.62
C ALA A 215 -24.70 -21.23 0.19
N ALA A 216 -23.45 -21.39 0.65
CA ALA A 216 -22.65 -22.59 0.40
C ALA A 216 -22.95 -23.75 1.35
N HIS A 217 -23.85 -23.58 2.32
CA HIS A 217 -24.19 -24.58 3.36
C HIS A 217 -22.96 -25.05 4.16
N THR A 218 -22.00 -24.16 4.39
CA THR A 218 -20.76 -24.46 5.13
C THR A 218 -20.41 -23.30 6.07
N PRO A 219 -19.84 -23.51 7.26
CA PRO A 219 -19.81 -24.79 7.99
C PRO A 219 -21.19 -25.36 8.25
N ASP A 220 -21.28 -26.59 8.78
CA ASP A 220 -22.51 -27.35 8.99
C ASP A 220 -23.39 -26.80 10.15
N TYR A 221 -23.56 -25.47 10.15
CA TYR A 221 -24.56 -24.80 10.98
C TYR A 221 -25.94 -24.92 10.32
N ARG A 222 -26.99 -24.82 11.14
CA ARG A 222 -28.38 -24.75 10.65
C ARG A 222 -28.54 -23.68 9.56
N GLN A 223 -29.56 -23.84 8.76
CA GLN A 223 -29.98 -22.80 7.79
C GLN A 223 -30.92 -21.78 8.44
N GLY A 224 -31.14 -20.66 7.78
CA GLY A 224 -32.00 -19.58 8.25
C GLY A 224 -31.27 -18.56 9.13
N ALA A 225 -32.03 -17.70 9.81
CA ALA A 225 -31.49 -16.58 10.58
C ALA A 225 -30.58 -17.00 11.72
N GLU A 226 -30.92 -18.10 12.43
CA GLU A 226 -30.08 -18.66 13.49
C GLU A 226 -28.73 -19.12 12.96
N GLY A 227 -28.72 -19.91 11.88
CA GLY A 227 -27.49 -20.40 11.27
C GLY A 227 -26.61 -19.28 10.69
N TYR A 228 -27.24 -18.24 10.13
CA TYR A 228 -26.50 -17.04 9.70
C TYR A 228 -25.83 -16.34 10.90
N GLY A 229 -26.56 -16.16 11.99
CA GLY A 229 -26.04 -15.53 13.22
C GLY A 229 -24.85 -16.31 13.81
N LEU A 230 -24.92 -17.65 13.79
CA LEU A 230 -23.83 -18.53 14.27
C LEU A 230 -22.59 -18.40 13.37
N ARG A 231 -22.74 -18.39 12.04
CA ARG A 231 -21.64 -18.15 11.08
C ARG A 231 -21.02 -16.77 11.27
N PHE A 232 -21.87 -15.76 11.38
CA PHE A 232 -21.41 -14.39 11.63
C PHE A 232 -20.60 -14.28 12.93
N GLY A 233 -21.12 -14.85 14.04
CA GLY A 233 -20.39 -14.90 15.32
C GLY A 233 -19.07 -15.68 15.23
N ALA A 234 -19.05 -16.80 14.51
CA ALA A 234 -17.85 -17.60 14.29
C ALA A 234 -16.80 -16.83 13.46
N ASN A 235 -17.23 -16.12 12.43
CA ASN A 235 -16.35 -15.29 11.60
C ASN A 235 -15.78 -14.10 12.39
N LEU A 236 -16.60 -13.43 13.19
CA LEU A 236 -16.11 -12.38 14.09
C LEU A 236 -15.05 -12.91 15.07
N ALA A 237 -15.26 -14.11 15.66
CA ALA A 237 -14.30 -14.71 16.56
C ALA A 237 -12.99 -15.08 15.85
N SER A 238 -13.08 -15.64 14.63
CA SER A 238 -11.93 -16.01 13.81
C SER A 238 -11.14 -14.78 13.37
N GLY A 239 -11.82 -13.77 12.80
CA GLY A 239 -11.19 -12.52 12.35
C GLY A 239 -10.57 -11.75 13.51
N ALA A 240 -11.22 -11.68 14.67
CA ALA A 240 -10.67 -11.04 15.86
C ALA A 240 -9.43 -11.80 16.37
N SER A 241 -9.46 -13.11 16.41
CA SER A 241 -8.30 -13.94 16.79
C SER A 241 -7.14 -13.72 15.84
N GLU A 242 -7.39 -13.74 14.54
CA GLU A 242 -6.34 -13.50 13.53
C GLU A 242 -5.75 -12.10 13.63
N ALA A 243 -6.58 -11.08 13.78
CA ALA A 243 -6.11 -9.70 13.94
C ALA A 243 -5.26 -9.54 15.22
N LEU A 244 -5.67 -10.13 16.32
CA LEU A 244 -4.92 -10.05 17.58
C LEU A 244 -3.60 -10.82 17.51
N PHE A 245 -3.63 -12.07 17.09
CA PHE A 245 -2.43 -12.90 17.06
C PHE A 245 -1.53 -12.58 15.87
N GLY A 246 -2.08 -12.45 14.66
CA GLY A 246 -1.33 -12.24 13.43
C GLY A 246 -0.82 -10.82 13.23
N ASN A 247 -1.54 -9.78 13.73
CA ASN A 247 -1.21 -8.39 13.48
C ASN A 247 -0.73 -7.61 14.72
N ALA A 248 -0.89 -8.14 15.94
CA ALA A 248 -0.45 -7.45 17.15
C ALA A 248 0.49 -8.30 18.01
N ILE A 249 0.02 -9.42 18.56
CA ILE A 249 0.76 -10.19 19.57
C ILE A 249 2.04 -10.79 18.97
N LEU A 250 1.92 -11.62 17.95
CA LEU A 250 3.08 -12.28 17.35
C LEU A 250 4.02 -11.31 16.64
N PRO A 251 3.55 -10.30 15.87
CA PRO A 251 4.45 -9.30 15.31
C PRO A 251 5.24 -8.53 16.38
N SER A 252 4.64 -8.28 17.55
CA SER A 252 5.33 -7.62 18.65
C SER A 252 6.40 -8.51 19.30
N LEU A 253 6.09 -9.80 19.48
CA LEU A 253 7.01 -10.77 20.07
C LEU A 253 8.16 -11.15 19.13
N LEU A 254 7.89 -11.24 17.83
CA LEU A 254 8.83 -11.69 16.80
C LEU A 254 9.52 -10.51 16.09
N HIS A 255 9.26 -9.27 16.52
CA HIS A 255 9.81 -8.07 15.88
C HIS A 255 9.54 -8.01 14.38
N GLN A 256 8.28 -8.28 13.98
CA GLN A 256 7.81 -8.28 12.60
C GLN A 256 6.82 -7.15 12.35
N ASP A 257 6.84 -6.56 11.15
CA ASP A 257 5.88 -5.54 10.76
C ASP A 257 4.64 -6.20 10.14
N PRO A 258 3.42 -5.96 10.67
CA PRO A 258 2.21 -6.58 10.16
C PRO A 258 1.66 -5.92 8.89
N ARG A 259 2.26 -4.80 8.43
CA ARG A 259 1.76 -4.05 7.28
C ARG A 259 2.15 -4.70 5.96
N TYR A 260 1.32 -4.51 4.96
CA TYR A 260 1.64 -4.79 3.57
C TYR A 260 2.43 -3.60 2.97
N PHE A 261 3.61 -3.87 2.45
CA PHE A 261 4.47 -2.87 1.82
C PHE A 261 4.13 -2.77 0.34
N TYR A 262 3.41 -1.71 -0.06
CA TYR A 262 2.99 -1.53 -1.45
C TYR A 262 4.20 -1.33 -2.35
N HIS A 263 4.38 -2.24 -3.32
CA HIS A 263 5.53 -2.17 -4.22
C HIS A 263 5.36 -1.08 -5.29
N GLY A 264 4.20 -1.01 -5.92
CA GLY A 264 3.76 0.09 -6.82
C GLY A 264 4.56 0.29 -8.10
N SER A 265 5.82 -0.10 -8.14
CA SER A 265 6.77 0.10 -9.23
C SER A 265 7.30 -1.22 -9.81
N GLY A 266 8.00 -1.16 -10.94
CA GLY A 266 8.55 -2.34 -11.59
C GLY A 266 7.58 -3.07 -12.52
N THR A 267 7.96 -4.26 -13.00
CA THR A 267 7.15 -5.05 -13.92
C THR A 267 5.92 -5.65 -13.25
N LYS A 268 4.87 -5.92 -14.04
CA LYS A 268 3.66 -6.60 -13.53
C LYS A 268 3.98 -7.93 -12.84
N GLY A 269 4.95 -8.69 -13.39
CA GLY A 269 5.40 -9.96 -12.83
C GLY A 269 6.07 -9.78 -11.45
N SER A 270 6.96 -8.80 -11.28
CA SER A 270 7.60 -8.48 -10.00
C SER A 270 6.58 -8.10 -8.93
N ARG A 271 5.63 -7.23 -9.29
CA ARG A 271 4.55 -6.80 -8.39
C ARG A 271 3.62 -7.96 -7.99
N ALA A 272 3.26 -8.80 -8.95
CA ALA A 272 2.46 -9.99 -8.66
C ALA A 272 3.21 -10.97 -7.75
N TRP A 273 4.50 -11.20 -8.01
CA TRP A 273 5.33 -12.04 -7.16
C TRP A 273 5.45 -11.51 -5.74
N HIS A 274 5.67 -10.20 -5.59
CA HIS A 274 5.66 -9.53 -4.28
C HIS A 274 4.34 -9.75 -3.54
N ALA A 275 3.21 -9.53 -4.19
CA ALA A 275 1.88 -9.71 -3.60
C ALA A 275 1.61 -11.16 -3.19
N ILE A 276 2.00 -12.13 -4.03
CA ILE A 276 1.84 -13.57 -3.74
C ILE A 276 2.71 -14.00 -2.56
N THR A 277 3.91 -13.46 -2.45
CA THR A 277 4.87 -13.83 -1.40
C THR A 277 4.68 -13.07 -0.09
N ALA A 278 3.95 -11.96 -0.06
CA ALA A 278 3.73 -11.15 1.13
C ALA A 278 3.18 -11.91 2.36
N PRO A 279 2.25 -12.89 2.25
CA PRO A 279 1.84 -13.69 3.40
C PRO A 279 2.93 -14.61 3.94
N PHE A 280 3.98 -14.87 3.14
CA PHE A 280 5.06 -15.81 3.48
C PHE A 280 6.35 -15.09 3.89
N VAL A 281 6.53 -13.84 3.45
CA VAL A 281 7.71 -13.02 3.73
C VAL A 281 7.26 -11.64 4.17
N CYS A 282 7.71 -11.20 5.33
CA CYS A 282 7.44 -9.86 5.86
C CYS A 282 8.75 -9.09 6.09
N GLN A 283 8.62 -7.83 6.44
CA GLN A 283 9.72 -7.02 6.93
C GLN A 283 9.79 -7.11 8.46
N GLY A 284 10.99 -7.23 9.00
CA GLY A 284 11.24 -7.11 10.43
C GLY A 284 11.38 -5.67 10.86
N ASP A 285 11.26 -5.41 12.17
CA ASP A 285 11.50 -4.09 12.77
C ASP A 285 12.95 -3.57 12.54
N ASN A 286 13.84 -4.43 12.05
CA ASN A 286 15.21 -4.08 11.63
C ASN A 286 15.31 -3.74 10.12
N GLY A 287 14.20 -3.64 9.41
CA GLY A 287 14.13 -3.35 7.97
C GLY A 287 14.52 -4.52 7.05
N LYS A 288 14.83 -5.72 7.59
CA LYS A 288 15.23 -6.87 6.79
C LYS A 288 14.04 -7.79 6.50
N SER A 289 14.02 -8.38 5.30
CA SER A 289 13.05 -9.41 4.95
C SER A 289 13.29 -10.68 5.76
N GLN A 290 12.20 -11.32 6.21
CA GLN A 290 12.23 -12.55 6.98
C GLN A 290 10.95 -13.37 6.75
N PRO A 291 10.92 -14.69 7.07
CA PRO A 291 9.70 -15.47 7.00
C PRO A 291 8.61 -14.88 7.91
N ASN A 292 7.39 -14.81 7.42
CA ASN A 292 6.27 -14.17 8.12
C ASN A 292 5.64 -15.11 9.18
N TYR A 293 6.42 -15.43 10.22
CA TYR A 293 5.99 -16.32 11.29
C TYR A 293 4.76 -15.78 12.04
N SER A 294 4.60 -14.47 12.15
CA SER A 294 3.45 -13.86 12.81
C SER A 294 2.16 -14.13 12.05
N GLN A 295 2.17 -14.01 10.73
CA GLN A 295 1.00 -14.29 9.89
C GLN A 295 0.65 -15.80 9.95
N TRP A 296 1.64 -16.69 9.81
CA TRP A 296 1.41 -18.12 9.88
C TRP A 296 0.92 -18.55 11.26
N GLY A 297 1.60 -18.08 12.31
CA GLY A 297 1.22 -18.38 13.70
C GLY A 297 -0.16 -17.85 14.04
N GLY A 298 -0.46 -16.61 13.66
CA GLY A 298 -1.77 -16.01 13.88
C GLY A 298 -2.90 -16.77 13.19
N SER A 299 -2.72 -17.10 11.92
CA SER A 299 -3.70 -17.89 11.15
C SER A 299 -3.86 -19.31 11.69
N LEU A 300 -2.77 -19.97 12.13
CA LEU A 300 -2.86 -21.30 12.75
C LEU A 300 -3.55 -21.25 14.12
N ILE A 301 -3.26 -20.25 14.94
CA ILE A 301 -3.91 -20.08 16.25
C ILE A 301 -5.41 -19.81 16.04
N SER A 302 -5.77 -18.87 15.16
CA SER A 302 -7.17 -18.57 14.85
C SER A 302 -7.91 -19.80 14.32
N ALA A 303 -7.31 -20.51 13.37
CA ALA A 303 -7.85 -21.75 12.82
C ALA A 303 -7.99 -22.84 13.88
N SER A 304 -7.08 -22.93 14.83
CA SER A 304 -7.17 -23.89 15.94
C SER A 304 -8.29 -23.52 16.92
N LEU A 305 -8.43 -22.24 17.25
CA LEU A 305 -9.49 -21.74 18.11
C LEU A 305 -10.88 -21.99 17.51
N SER A 306 -11.01 -22.03 16.18
CA SER A 306 -12.28 -22.30 15.52
C SER A 306 -12.87 -23.66 15.89
N ASN A 307 -12.05 -24.64 16.32
CA ASN A 307 -12.53 -25.93 16.86
C ASN A 307 -13.38 -25.79 18.13
N THR A 308 -13.34 -24.66 18.83
CA THR A 308 -14.13 -24.47 20.03
C THR A 308 -15.57 -24.06 19.76
N TYR A 309 -15.82 -23.36 18.65
CA TYR A 309 -17.12 -22.77 18.32
C TYR A 309 -17.74 -23.25 17.00
N TYR A 310 -17.01 -24.00 16.16
CA TYR A 310 -17.60 -24.59 14.95
C TYR A 310 -18.43 -25.83 15.31
N PRO A 311 -19.34 -26.26 14.42
CA PRO A 311 -20.11 -27.48 14.59
C PRO A 311 -19.20 -28.69 14.82
N SER A 312 -19.63 -29.64 15.65
CA SER A 312 -18.83 -30.84 15.96
C SER A 312 -18.49 -31.68 14.73
N SER A 313 -19.37 -31.67 13.72
CA SER A 313 -19.17 -32.33 12.43
C SER A 313 -17.99 -31.79 11.64
N ASP A 314 -17.64 -30.52 11.83
CA ASP A 314 -16.56 -29.85 11.09
C ASP A 314 -15.22 -29.81 11.83
N ARG A 315 -15.21 -30.14 13.14
CA ARG A 315 -14.02 -30.04 14.00
C ARG A 315 -12.92 -31.01 13.63
N GLY A 316 -11.70 -30.66 14.03
CA GLY A 316 -10.52 -31.49 13.86
C GLY A 316 -9.42 -30.81 13.05
N ALA A 317 -8.36 -31.57 12.77
CA ALA A 317 -7.21 -31.06 12.02
C ALA A 317 -7.59 -30.57 10.60
N GLY A 318 -8.57 -31.19 9.96
CA GLY A 318 -9.07 -30.81 8.64
C GLY A 318 -9.63 -29.39 8.63
N LEU A 319 -10.36 -28.97 9.67
CA LEU A 319 -10.84 -27.60 9.83
C LEU A 319 -9.68 -26.62 9.95
N VAL A 320 -8.69 -26.96 10.78
CA VAL A 320 -7.52 -26.08 11.01
C VAL A 320 -6.77 -25.82 9.70
N PHE A 321 -6.45 -26.88 8.94
CA PHE A 321 -5.73 -26.72 7.68
C PHE A 321 -6.56 -26.02 6.59
N ARG A 322 -7.87 -26.27 6.55
CA ARG A 322 -8.78 -25.57 5.63
C ARG A 322 -8.82 -24.08 5.93
N ASN A 323 -9.06 -23.72 7.18
CA ASN A 323 -9.15 -22.31 7.60
C ASN A 323 -7.79 -21.60 7.42
N PHE A 324 -6.69 -22.25 7.80
CA PHE A 324 -5.34 -21.73 7.54
C PHE A 324 -5.10 -21.47 6.04
N GLY A 325 -5.42 -22.45 5.18
CA GLY A 325 -5.28 -22.31 3.73
C GLY A 325 -6.17 -21.21 3.15
N THR A 326 -7.40 -21.08 3.64
CA THR A 326 -8.33 -20.03 3.24
C THR A 326 -7.78 -18.63 3.62
N ASN A 327 -7.27 -18.47 4.84
CA ASN A 327 -6.68 -17.22 5.30
C ASN A 327 -5.45 -16.85 4.46
N MET A 328 -4.53 -17.78 4.25
CA MET A 328 -3.35 -17.55 3.40
C MET A 328 -3.75 -17.17 1.96
N GLY A 329 -4.73 -17.87 1.40
CA GLY A 329 -5.27 -17.57 0.07
C GLY A 329 -5.90 -16.17 0.01
N LEU A 330 -6.67 -15.78 1.03
CA LEU A 330 -7.27 -14.45 1.12
C LEU A 330 -6.21 -13.35 1.18
N HIS A 331 -5.15 -13.53 1.96
CA HIS A 331 -4.03 -12.58 2.02
C HIS A 331 -3.33 -12.42 0.66
N VAL A 332 -3.14 -13.50 -0.10
CA VAL A 332 -2.62 -13.42 -1.48
C VAL A 332 -3.56 -12.62 -2.38
N VAL A 333 -4.86 -12.91 -2.33
CA VAL A 333 -5.86 -12.20 -3.15
C VAL A 333 -5.91 -10.71 -2.80
N LEU A 334 -5.91 -10.38 -1.52
CA LEU A 334 -5.89 -8.99 -1.04
C LEU A 334 -4.59 -8.27 -1.45
N GLY A 335 -3.44 -8.93 -1.36
CA GLY A 335 -2.17 -8.39 -1.83
C GLY A 335 -2.18 -8.09 -3.33
N LEU A 336 -2.68 -9.01 -4.15
CA LEU A 336 -2.85 -8.78 -5.60
C LEU A 336 -3.84 -7.65 -5.87
N ALA A 337 -4.97 -7.62 -5.18
CA ALA A 337 -5.94 -6.53 -5.28
C ALA A 337 -5.29 -5.19 -4.90
N GLN A 338 -4.49 -5.16 -3.84
CA GLN A 338 -3.77 -3.97 -3.39
C GLN A 338 -2.79 -3.46 -4.45
N GLU A 339 -2.00 -4.35 -5.07
CA GLU A 339 -1.02 -3.98 -6.08
C GLU A 339 -1.64 -3.49 -7.40
N PHE A 340 -2.73 -4.09 -7.84
CA PHE A 340 -3.24 -3.84 -9.19
C PHE A 340 -4.51 -3.01 -9.25
N LEU A 341 -5.32 -3.04 -8.18
CA LEU A 341 -6.62 -2.38 -8.13
C LEU A 341 -6.70 -1.32 -7.04
N LEU A 342 -6.65 -1.73 -5.77
CA LEU A 342 -6.97 -0.85 -4.63
C LEU A 342 -6.00 0.32 -4.49
N GLY A 343 -4.70 0.10 -4.75
CA GLY A 343 -3.67 1.14 -4.69
C GLY A 343 -3.92 2.34 -5.61
N LYS A 344 -4.72 2.15 -6.69
CA LYS A 344 -5.12 3.23 -7.61
C LYS A 344 -6.27 4.08 -7.08
N PHE A 345 -7.10 3.50 -6.22
CA PHE A 345 -8.29 4.13 -5.66
C PHE A 345 -8.12 4.54 -4.19
N THR A 346 -6.91 4.38 -3.66
CA THR A 346 -6.60 4.78 -2.29
C THR A 346 -6.24 6.26 -2.24
N SER A 347 -7.00 7.04 -1.47
CA SER A 347 -6.61 8.39 -1.09
C SER A 347 -5.45 8.28 -0.10
N ARG A 348 -4.29 8.84 -0.46
CA ARG A 348 -3.13 8.92 0.42
C ARG A 348 -3.28 10.15 1.29
N GLY A 349 -3.11 10.01 2.60
CA GLY A 349 -3.06 11.16 3.49
C GLY A 349 -1.87 12.04 3.06
N THR A 350 -2.12 13.32 2.81
CA THR A 350 -1.04 14.30 2.61
C THR A 350 -0.36 14.54 3.96
N HIS A 351 0.95 14.41 3.98
CA HIS A 351 1.80 14.79 5.11
C HIS A 351 1.76 16.29 5.37
#